data_36bac253d279be979ff124028471dd70
#
_entry.id   36bac253d279be979ff124028471dd70
#
_cell.length_a   1.000
_cell.length_b   1.000
_cell.length_c   1.000
_cell.angle_alpha   90.00
_cell.angle_beta   90.00
_cell.angle_gamma   90.00
#
_symmetry.space_group_name_H-M   'P 1'
#
loop_
_entity.id
_entity.type
_entity.pdbx_description
1 polymer ?
#
loop_
_entity_poly.entity_id
_entity_poly.type
_entity_poly.pdbx_seq_one_letter_code
_entity_poly.pdbx_strand_id
1 'polypeptide(L)'
;KIAIYGISMGSYWSLRLASYDRRIAAVASATACFNPNNTIFTQTSPRFKQMFMYMAGYKDEEKFDREVAQPMTVRGHLDKIQCPTLLATGEFDPLCPLEDAIEAYDELKSPKEMWVFENQYHPQRSLSNLGSLANHEYVVDWLHDVLVGKGISKRHKRIAYIKESGDGPWGNCEWKPTVRAGQAYF
;
A
#
# COMPACT_ATOMS: atom_id res chain seq x y z
N LYS A 1 11.71 2.84 19.12
CA LYS A 1 10.99 2.10 18.07
C LYS A 1 10.86 3.01 16.86
N ILE A 2 11.00 2.46 15.65
CA ILE A 2 10.88 3.18 14.39
C ILE A 2 9.65 2.65 13.66
N ALA A 3 8.78 3.55 13.20
CA ALA A 3 7.72 3.22 12.26
C ALA A 3 7.98 3.92 10.94
N ILE A 4 7.53 3.32 9.85
CA ILE A 4 7.65 3.90 8.50
C ILE A 4 6.27 4.05 7.90
N TYR A 5 6.06 5.21 7.27
CA TYR A 5 4.88 5.51 6.47
C TYR A 5 5.30 5.85 5.05
N GLY A 6 4.83 5.07 4.10
CA GLY A 6 5.06 5.29 2.67
C GLY A 6 3.79 5.63 1.92
N ILE A 7 3.89 6.55 0.94
CA ILE A 7 2.78 6.96 0.07
C ILE A 7 3.20 6.76 -1.39
N SER A 8 2.32 6.17 -2.20
CA SER A 8 2.57 5.91 -3.62
C SER A 8 3.88 5.12 -3.81
N MET A 9 4.83 5.60 -4.59
CA MET A 9 6.16 4.97 -4.70
C MET A 9 6.87 4.81 -3.35
N GLY A 10 6.62 5.70 -2.39
CA GLY A 10 7.12 5.56 -1.02
C GLY A 10 6.61 4.31 -0.31
N SER A 11 5.42 3.82 -0.68
CA SER A 11 4.87 2.56 -0.18
C SER A 11 5.71 1.36 -0.59
N TYR A 12 6.11 1.31 -1.86
CA TYR A 12 7.01 0.28 -2.36
C TYR A 12 8.31 0.25 -1.54
N TRP A 13 8.95 1.40 -1.38
CA TRP A 13 10.21 1.48 -0.64
C TRP A 13 10.05 1.15 0.85
N SER A 14 8.97 1.61 1.49
CA SER A 14 8.73 1.32 2.91
C SER A 14 8.51 -0.17 3.17
N LEU A 15 7.74 -0.85 2.32
CA LEU A 15 7.52 -2.30 2.41
C LEU A 15 8.81 -3.08 2.13
N ARG A 16 9.55 -2.69 1.10
CA ARG A 16 10.85 -3.29 0.79
C ARG A 16 11.84 -3.12 1.94
N LEU A 17 11.92 -1.91 2.52
CA LEU A 17 12.79 -1.67 3.66
C LEU A 17 12.37 -2.53 4.87
N ALA A 18 11.09 -2.59 5.20
CA ALA A 18 10.58 -3.40 6.31
C ALA A 18 10.85 -4.91 6.13
N SER A 19 10.98 -5.38 4.88
CA SER A 19 11.32 -6.78 4.61
C SER A 19 12.77 -7.14 4.93
N TYR A 20 13.66 -6.15 5.04
CA TYR A 20 15.09 -6.34 5.31
C TYR A 20 15.51 -5.83 6.70
N ASP A 21 14.98 -4.67 7.14
CA ASP A 21 15.44 -4.01 8.36
C ASP A 21 14.56 -4.34 9.56
N ARG A 22 15.09 -5.13 10.47
CA ARG A 22 14.42 -5.59 11.69
C ARG A 22 14.23 -4.50 12.76
N ARG A 23 14.83 -3.32 12.59
CA ARG A 23 14.62 -2.18 13.50
C ARG A 23 13.24 -1.53 13.30
N ILE A 24 12.59 -1.81 12.16
CA ILE A 24 11.25 -1.32 11.86
C ILE A 24 10.23 -2.05 12.73
N ALA A 25 9.54 -1.29 13.57
CA ALA A 25 8.55 -1.79 14.52
C ALA A 25 7.11 -1.73 14.00
N ALA A 26 6.85 -0.95 12.94
CA ALA A 26 5.59 -0.91 12.22
C ALA A 26 5.80 -0.29 10.83
N VAL A 27 5.02 -0.73 9.84
CA VAL A 27 5.00 -0.14 8.50
C VAL A 27 3.57 0.11 8.05
N ALA A 28 3.32 1.30 7.52
CA ALA A 28 2.08 1.65 6.84
C ALA A 28 2.36 2.08 5.40
N SER A 29 1.52 1.62 4.50
CA SER A 29 1.62 1.82 3.07
C SER A 29 0.29 2.36 2.57
N ALA A 30 0.25 3.62 2.10
CA ALA A 30 -0.94 4.25 1.55
C ALA A 30 -0.81 4.48 0.05
N THR A 31 -1.90 4.29 -0.72
CA THR A 31 -1.87 4.28 -2.19
C THR A 31 -0.71 3.42 -2.71
N ALA A 32 -0.69 2.19 -2.28
CA ALA A 32 0.50 1.36 -2.34
C ALA A 32 0.82 0.87 -3.76
N CYS A 33 1.96 1.26 -4.28
CA CYS A 33 2.48 0.69 -5.52
C CYS A 33 3.21 -0.62 -5.21
N PHE A 34 2.56 -1.75 -5.41
CA PHE A 34 3.17 -3.06 -5.12
C PHE A 34 4.06 -3.56 -6.26
N ASN A 35 3.65 -3.28 -7.49
CA ASN A 35 4.35 -3.71 -8.70
C ASN A 35 4.59 -2.51 -9.63
N PRO A 36 5.52 -1.60 -9.31
CA PRO A 36 5.76 -0.38 -10.09
C PRO A 36 6.01 -0.63 -11.57
N ASN A 37 6.65 -1.75 -11.91
CA ASN A 37 6.87 -2.11 -13.31
C ASN A 37 5.55 -2.21 -14.09
N ASN A 38 4.56 -2.88 -13.53
CA ASN A 38 3.29 -3.15 -14.22
C ASN A 38 2.34 -1.93 -14.22
N THR A 39 2.54 -0.99 -13.33
CA THR A 39 1.62 0.14 -13.15
C THR A 39 2.30 1.47 -13.43
N ILE A 40 3.31 1.84 -12.64
CA ILE A 40 3.94 3.16 -12.74
C ILE A 40 4.68 3.34 -14.07
N PHE A 41 5.50 2.36 -14.50
CA PHE A 41 6.31 2.52 -15.70
C PHE A 41 5.58 2.21 -16.99
N THR A 42 4.42 1.56 -16.94
CA THR A 42 3.66 1.18 -18.13
C THR A 42 2.38 1.98 -18.33
N GLN A 43 1.72 2.42 -17.24
CA GLN A 43 0.40 3.04 -17.30
C GLN A 43 0.40 4.54 -17.01
N THR A 44 1.47 5.10 -16.42
CA THR A 44 1.57 6.53 -16.20
C THR A 44 2.21 7.25 -17.38
N SER A 45 2.35 8.58 -17.28
CA SER A 45 3.04 9.36 -18.29
C SER A 45 4.47 8.84 -18.50
N PRO A 46 4.95 8.69 -19.74
CA PRO A 46 6.33 8.31 -20.08
C PRO A 46 7.40 9.16 -19.36
N ARG A 47 7.04 10.40 -19.04
CA ARG A 47 7.90 11.31 -18.27
C ARG A 47 8.28 10.75 -16.91
N PHE A 48 7.39 9.95 -16.29
CA PHE A 48 7.66 9.31 -14.99
C PHE A 48 8.81 8.32 -15.13
N LYS A 49 8.76 7.45 -16.11
CA LYS A 49 9.84 6.49 -16.40
C LYS A 49 11.16 7.20 -16.72
N GLN A 50 11.12 8.24 -17.56
CA GLN A 50 12.31 9.05 -17.88
C GLN A 50 12.95 9.67 -16.63
N MET A 51 12.13 10.15 -15.69
CA MET A 51 12.64 10.68 -14.43
C MET A 51 13.38 9.61 -13.61
N PHE A 52 12.83 8.39 -13.53
CA PHE A 52 13.49 7.28 -12.84
C PHE A 52 14.77 6.84 -13.56
N MET A 53 14.76 6.79 -14.90
CA MET A 53 15.96 6.52 -15.69
C MET A 53 17.07 7.54 -15.39
N TYR A 54 16.69 8.83 -15.35
CA TYR A 54 17.65 9.90 -15.01
C TYR A 54 18.23 9.73 -13.60
N MET A 55 17.37 9.49 -12.59
CA MET A 55 17.81 9.27 -11.20
C MET A 55 18.72 8.05 -11.05
N ALA A 56 18.47 7.00 -11.83
CA ALA A 56 19.25 5.77 -11.81
C ALA A 56 20.48 5.82 -12.75
N GLY A 57 20.67 6.90 -13.50
CA GLY A 57 21.80 7.07 -14.42
C GLY A 57 21.68 6.28 -15.71
N TYR A 58 20.48 5.87 -16.11
CA TYR A 58 20.24 5.12 -17.34
C TYR A 58 19.82 6.06 -18.48
N LYS A 59 20.42 5.82 -19.65
CA LYS A 59 20.04 6.47 -20.93
C LYS A 59 19.33 5.48 -21.88
N ASP A 60 19.56 4.21 -21.72
CA ASP A 60 18.98 3.12 -22.48
C ASP A 60 17.75 2.59 -21.75
N GLU A 61 16.59 2.69 -22.38
CA GLU A 61 15.31 2.31 -21.82
C GLU A 61 15.18 0.80 -21.63
N GLU A 62 15.62 0.01 -22.61
CA GLU A 62 15.56 -1.46 -22.53
C GLU A 62 16.44 -1.99 -21.40
N LYS A 63 17.61 -1.37 -21.22
CA LYS A 63 18.51 -1.69 -20.12
C LYS A 63 17.89 -1.32 -18.78
N PHE A 64 17.28 -0.14 -18.68
CA PHE A 64 16.56 0.29 -17.48
C PHE A 64 15.42 -0.70 -17.13
N ASP A 65 14.63 -1.07 -18.13
CA ASP A 65 13.51 -2.01 -17.92
C ASP A 65 13.99 -3.33 -17.36
N ARG A 66 15.02 -3.92 -17.94
CA ARG A 66 15.56 -5.19 -17.52
C ARG A 66 16.24 -5.14 -16.14
N GLU A 67 17.03 -4.11 -15.87
CA GLU A 67 17.90 -4.06 -14.70
C GLU A 67 17.27 -3.34 -13.50
N VAL A 68 16.31 -2.45 -13.72
CA VAL A 68 15.68 -1.64 -12.67
C VAL A 68 14.19 -1.89 -12.59
N ALA A 69 13.44 -1.69 -13.68
CA ALA A 69 11.98 -1.71 -13.63
C ALA A 69 11.42 -3.12 -13.32
N GLN A 70 11.87 -4.15 -14.04
CA GLN A 70 11.39 -5.52 -13.85
C GLN A 70 11.62 -6.06 -12.43
N PRO A 71 12.76 -5.81 -11.74
CA PRO A 71 12.95 -6.22 -10.36
C PRO A 71 12.13 -5.41 -9.35
N MET A 72 11.49 -4.30 -9.74
CA MET A 72 10.71 -3.47 -8.82
C MET A 72 9.35 -4.09 -8.54
N THR A 73 9.32 -5.02 -7.60
CA THR A 73 8.12 -5.65 -7.07
C THR A 73 8.26 -5.89 -5.57
N VAL A 74 7.15 -5.94 -4.86
CA VAL A 74 7.11 -6.41 -3.47
C VAL A 74 6.89 -7.92 -3.38
N ARG A 75 6.47 -8.57 -4.46
CA ARG A 75 6.24 -10.02 -4.51
C ARG A 75 7.49 -10.80 -4.09
N GLY A 76 7.34 -11.82 -3.25
CA GLY A 76 8.43 -12.62 -2.70
C GLY A 76 9.27 -11.90 -1.63
N HIS A 77 8.76 -10.77 -1.09
CA HIS A 77 9.42 -10.00 -0.04
C HIS A 77 8.53 -9.74 1.17
N LEU A 78 7.21 -9.75 1.00
CA LEU A 78 6.27 -9.38 2.05
C LEU A 78 6.19 -10.44 3.15
N ASP A 79 6.38 -11.70 2.84
CA ASP A 79 6.46 -12.80 3.80
C ASP A 79 7.60 -12.65 4.81
N LYS A 80 8.61 -11.84 4.47
CA LYS A 80 9.78 -11.54 5.30
C LYS A 80 9.53 -10.43 6.31
N ILE A 81 8.46 -9.64 6.16
CA ILE A 81 8.11 -8.57 7.09
C ILE A 81 7.64 -9.20 8.40
N GLN A 82 8.23 -8.77 9.52
CA GLN A 82 7.90 -9.29 10.85
C GLN A 82 7.10 -8.32 11.71
N CYS A 83 7.13 -7.04 11.37
CA CYS A 83 6.40 -6.03 12.12
C CYS A 83 4.96 -5.91 11.63
N PRO A 84 4.04 -5.36 12.44
CA PRO A 84 2.70 -5.02 12.04
C PRO A 84 2.68 -4.15 10.79
N THR A 85 1.81 -4.52 9.84
CA THR A 85 1.74 -3.91 8.51
C THR A 85 0.32 -3.46 8.19
N LEU A 86 0.18 -2.20 7.78
CA LEU A 86 -1.05 -1.64 7.23
C LEU A 86 -0.89 -1.42 5.73
N LEU A 87 -1.85 -1.95 4.96
CA LEU A 87 -2.03 -1.62 3.55
C LEU A 87 -3.29 -0.77 3.39
N ALA A 88 -3.15 0.45 2.89
CA ALA A 88 -4.27 1.35 2.64
C ALA A 88 -4.35 1.65 1.13
N THR A 89 -5.47 1.33 0.50
CA THR A 89 -5.64 1.42 -0.96
C THR A 89 -6.99 2.04 -1.33
N GLY A 90 -7.06 2.70 -2.47
CA GLY A 90 -8.31 3.11 -3.08
C GLY A 90 -8.95 1.94 -3.84
N GLU A 91 -10.27 1.88 -3.84
CA GLU A 91 -11.02 0.81 -4.51
C GLU A 91 -10.75 0.77 -6.02
N PHE A 92 -10.59 1.94 -6.64
CA PHE A 92 -10.39 2.10 -8.08
C PHE A 92 -9.05 2.73 -8.44
N ASP A 93 -8.01 2.49 -7.63
CA ASP A 93 -6.67 3.01 -7.90
C ASP A 93 -5.99 2.23 -9.04
N PRO A 94 -5.81 2.83 -10.23
CA PRO A 94 -5.21 2.13 -11.38
C PRO A 94 -3.72 1.87 -11.20
N LEU A 95 -3.05 2.62 -10.32
CA LEU A 95 -1.63 2.46 -10.02
C LEU A 95 -1.36 1.51 -8.86
N CYS A 96 -2.44 1.16 -8.14
CA CYS A 96 -2.45 0.18 -7.07
C CYS A 96 -3.72 -0.67 -7.19
N PRO A 97 -3.82 -1.54 -8.21
CA PRO A 97 -4.99 -2.38 -8.41
C PRO A 97 -5.34 -3.15 -7.15
N LEU A 98 -6.63 -3.26 -6.88
CA LEU A 98 -7.12 -3.92 -5.67
C LEU A 98 -6.68 -5.39 -5.61
N GLU A 99 -6.55 -6.04 -6.76
CA GLU A 99 -6.03 -7.40 -6.89
C GLU A 99 -4.60 -7.51 -6.38
N ASP A 100 -3.73 -6.56 -6.74
CA ASP A 100 -2.35 -6.50 -6.25
C ASP A 100 -2.32 -6.26 -4.71
N ALA A 101 -3.24 -5.46 -4.20
CA ALA A 101 -3.37 -5.22 -2.76
C ALA A 101 -3.80 -6.47 -1.99
N ILE A 102 -4.77 -7.23 -2.54
CA ILE A 102 -5.22 -8.51 -1.96
C ILE A 102 -4.08 -9.53 -1.98
N GLU A 103 -3.38 -9.65 -3.09
CA GLU A 103 -2.24 -10.56 -3.22
C GLU A 103 -1.14 -10.21 -2.20
N ALA A 104 -0.81 -8.92 -2.08
CA ALA A 104 0.16 -8.43 -1.10
C ALA A 104 -0.31 -8.71 0.34
N TYR A 105 -1.59 -8.51 0.61
CA TYR A 105 -2.16 -8.84 1.91
C TYR A 105 -2.04 -10.33 2.24
N ASP A 106 -2.30 -11.21 1.28
CA ASP A 106 -2.22 -12.66 1.48
C ASP A 106 -0.77 -13.13 1.69
N GLU A 107 0.19 -12.53 1.00
CA GLU A 107 1.62 -12.85 1.15
C GLU A 107 2.16 -12.49 2.54
N LEU A 108 1.70 -11.39 3.16
CA LEU A 108 2.10 -10.97 4.49
C LEU A 108 1.81 -12.06 5.53
N LYS A 109 2.80 -12.40 6.37
CA LYS A 109 2.68 -13.36 7.49
C LYS A 109 2.65 -12.69 8.86
N SER A 110 3.13 -11.44 8.94
CA SER A 110 3.07 -10.60 10.13
C SER A 110 1.63 -10.22 10.51
N PRO A 111 1.40 -9.66 11.70
CA PRO A 111 0.14 -8.98 12.03
C PRO A 111 -0.17 -7.92 10.97
N LYS A 112 -1.35 -7.98 10.38
CA LYS A 112 -1.69 -7.17 9.21
C LYS A 112 -3.11 -6.64 9.26
N GLU A 113 -3.29 -5.49 8.62
CA GLU A 113 -4.57 -4.85 8.40
C GLU A 113 -4.59 -4.25 6.99
N MET A 114 -5.73 -4.28 6.32
CA MET A 114 -5.92 -3.61 5.05
C MET A 114 -7.14 -2.71 5.11
N TRP A 115 -7.01 -1.50 4.60
CA TRP A 115 -8.09 -0.53 4.44
C TRP A 115 -8.33 -0.29 2.96
N VAL A 116 -9.57 -0.52 2.54
CA VAL A 116 -10.03 -0.24 1.17
C VAL A 116 -10.97 0.96 1.25
N PHE A 117 -10.60 2.05 0.61
CA PHE A 117 -11.38 3.29 0.59
C PHE A 117 -12.33 3.31 -0.61
N GLU A 118 -13.63 3.37 -0.32
CA GLU A 118 -14.71 3.42 -1.31
C GLU A 118 -14.50 4.56 -2.30
N ASN A 119 -14.70 4.30 -3.60
CA ASN A 119 -14.62 5.26 -4.69
C ASN A 119 -13.32 6.06 -4.81
N GLN A 120 -12.23 5.64 -4.13
CA GLN A 120 -10.97 6.36 -4.17
C GLN A 120 -10.06 5.86 -5.30
N TYR A 121 -9.35 6.81 -5.89
CA TYR A 121 -8.37 6.65 -6.95
C TYR A 121 -6.95 6.95 -6.44
N HIS A 122 -6.01 7.12 -7.36
CA HIS A 122 -4.66 7.56 -7.03
C HIS A 122 -4.45 9.06 -7.32
N PRO A 123 -3.95 9.87 -6.36
CA PRO A 123 -3.81 9.56 -4.92
C PRO A 123 -5.17 9.53 -4.24
N GLN A 124 -5.25 8.87 -3.10
CA GLN A 124 -6.45 8.88 -2.27
C GLN A 124 -6.76 10.32 -1.86
N ARG A 125 -7.96 10.77 -2.19
CA ARG A 125 -8.47 12.07 -1.73
C ARG A 125 -9.05 11.92 -0.34
N SER A 126 -9.14 13.04 0.39
CA SER A 126 -9.88 13.06 1.65
C SER A 126 -11.35 12.73 1.39
N LEU A 127 -11.90 11.86 2.22
CA LEU A 127 -13.33 11.62 2.25
C LEU A 127 -14.04 12.88 2.77
N SER A 128 -15.17 13.23 2.16
CA SER A 128 -15.88 14.50 2.45
C SER A 128 -16.23 14.69 3.92
N ASN A 129 -16.37 13.60 4.67
CA ASN A 129 -16.76 13.63 6.09
C ASN A 129 -15.58 13.58 7.06
N LEU A 130 -14.36 13.38 6.56
CA LEU A 130 -13.18 13.18 7.40
C LEU A 130 -12.18 14.35 7.35
N GLY A 131 -12.47 15.39 6.54
CA GLY A 131 -11.58 16.53 6.36
C GLY A 131 -10.41 16.24 5.40
N SER A 132 -9.65 17.28 5.04
CA SER A 132 -8.63 17.22 4.00
C SER A 132 -7.39 16.37 4.32
N LEU A 133 -7.15 16.05 5.59
CA LEU A 133 -5.99 15.30 6.06
C LEU A 133 -6.35 13.92 6.65
N ALA A 134 -7.62 13.59 6.70
CA ALA A 134 -8.13 12.50 7.51
C ALA A 134 -7.53 11.12 7.20
N ASN A 135 -7.32 10.79 5.92
CA ASN A 135 -6.74 9.49 5.59
C ASN A 135 -5.34 9.31 6.17
N HIS A 136 -4.54 10.37 6.13
CA HIS A 136 -3.18 10.36 6.68
C HIS A 136 -3.19 10.37 8.22
N GLU A 137 -4.12 11.10 8.84
CA GLU A 137 -4.29 11.11 10.29
C GLU A 137 -4.62 9.71 10.82
N TYR A 138 -5.57 9.00 10.21
CA TYR A 138 -5.89 7.63 10.59
C TYR A 138 -4.70 6.67 10.45
N VAL A 139 -3.88 6.82 9.41
CA VAL A 139 -2.67 6.01 9.25
C VAL A 139 -1.65 6.33 10.34
N VAL A 140 -1.47 7.59 10.68
CA VAL A 140 -0.57 8.02 11.76
C VAL A 140 -1.06 7.52 13.11
N ASP A 141 -2.36 7.62 13.38
CA ASP A 141 -2.97 7.10 14.61
C ASP A 141 -2.82 5.59 14.70
N TRP A 142 -2.98 4.86 13.59
CA TRP A 142 -2.73 3.44 13.54
C TRP A 142 -1.28 3.10 13.90
N LEU A 143 -0.31 3.81 13.32
CA LEU A 143 1.11 3.63 13.63
C LEU A 143 1.41 3.93 15.11
N HIS A 144 0.86 5.03 15.62
CA HIS A 144 0.99 5.38 17.03
C HIS A 144 0.45 4.27 17.94
N ASP A 145 -0.78 3.80 17.68
CA ASP A 145 -1.42 2.74 18.47
C ASP A 145 -0.61 1.45 18.47
N VAL A 146 -0.01 1.10 17.31
CA VAL A 146 0.89 -0.05 17.21
C VAL A 146 2.15 0.14 18.05
N LEU A 147 2.78 1.31 17.98
CA LEU A 147 4.03 1.59 18.70
C LEU A 147 3.85 1.60 20.22
N VAL A 148 2.68 2.00 20.71
CA VAL A 148 2.33 1.98 22.13
C VAL A 148 1.65 0.67 22.59
N GLY A 149 1.45 -0.28 21.66
CA GLY A 149 0.90 -1.59 21.97
C GLY A 149 -0.62 -1.65 22.11
N LYS A 150 -1.34 -0.62 21.63
CA LYS A 150 -2.80 -0.60 21.67
C LYS A 150 -3.39 -1.34 20.45
N GLY A 151 -4.33 -2.24 20.71
CA GLY A 151 -5.29 -2.75 19.72
C GLY A 151 -4.79 -3.66 18.61
N ILE A 152 -3.49 -3.98 18.52
CA ILE A 152 -2.95 -4.81 17.44
C ILE A 152 -3.56 -6.21 17.41
N SER A 153 -3.81 -6.81 18.55
CA SER A 153 -4.41 -8.15 18.65
C SER A 153 -5.84 -8.21 18.11
N LYS A 154 -6.58 -7.10 18.16
CA LYS A 154 -7.95 -6.98 17.64
C LYS A 154 -7.98 -6.73 16.13
N ARG A 155 -6.87 -6.27 15.54
CA ARG A 155 -6.77 -5.88 14.15
C ARG A 155 -6.04 -6.90 13.27
N HIS A 156 -5.45 -7.92 13.88
CA HIS A 156 -4.75 -8.96 13.16
C HIS A 156 -5.65 -9.63 12.11
N LYS A 157 -5.19 -9.68 10.87
CA LYS A 157 -5.92 -10.23 9.71
C LYS A 157 -7.26 -9.55 9.42
N ARG A 158 -7.37 -8.25 9.69
CA ARG A 158 -8.58 -7.49 9.38
C ARG A 158 -8.44 -6.79 8.03
N ILE A 159 -9.50 -6.90 7.21
CA ILE A 159 -9.75 -6.04 6.05
C ILE A 159 -10.94 -5.16 6.39
N ALA A 160 -10.80 -3.84 6.30
CA ALA A 160 -11.85 -2.87 6.52
C ALA A 160 -12.17 -2.13 5.22
N TYR A 161 -13.44 -2.15 4.81
CA TYR A 161 -13.95 -1.32 3.74
C TYR A 161 -14.46 -0.01 4.33
N ILE A 162 -13.90 1.10 3.89
CA ILE A 162 -14.14 2.42 4.47
C ILE A 162 -15.02 3.20 3.51
N LYS A 163 -16.29 3.36 3.88
CA LYS A 163 -17.27 4.05 3.06
C LYS A 163 -17.00 5.55 3.00
N GLU A 164 -17.30 6.14 1.86
CA GLU A 164 -17.24 7.58 1.65
C GLU A 164 -18.17 8.35 2.62
N SER A 165 -19.26 7.72 3.06
CA SER A 165 -20.18 8.24 4.06
C SER A 165 -19.64 8.26 5.51
N GLY A 166 -18.46 7.67 5.77
CA GLY A 166 -17.64 8.18 6.83
C GLY A 166 -17.68 7.55 8.22
N ASP A 167 -17.68 6.23 8.36
CA ASP A 167 -17.44 5.65 9.70
C ASP A 167 -15.96 5.45 10.04
N GLY A 168 -15.07 5.76 9.10
CA GLY A 168 -13.63 5.57 9.24
C GLY A 168 -13.20 4.12 9.45
N PRO A 169 -11.89 3.87 9.63
CA PRO A 169 -11.35 2.52 9.78
C PRO A 169 -11.81 1.81 11.06
N TRP A 170 -12.35 2.53 12.01
CA TRP A 170 -12.78 2.04 13.31
C TRP A 170 -14.26 1.60 13.34
N GLY A 171 -15.02 1.89 12.29
CA GLY A 171 -16.38 1.42 12.12
C GLY A 171 -16.45 -0.10 11.89
N ASN A 172 -17.64 -0.68 11.99
CA ASN A 172 -17.88 -2.13 11.89
C ASN A 172 -17.85 -2.65 10.43
N CYS A 173 -17.05 -2.09 9.55
CA CYS A 173 -16.96 -2.51 8.15
C CYS A 173 -15.91 -3.60 7.98
N GLU A 174 -16.20 -4.83 8.38
CA GLU A 174 -15.42 -5.97 7.90
C GLU A 174 -15.82 -6.26 6.45
N TRP A 175 -14.86 -6.21 5.55
CA TRP A 175 -15.04 -6.62 4.17
C TRP A 175 -14.32 -7.94 3.90
N LYS A 176 -15.06 -8.89 3.35
CA LYS A 176 -14.48 -10.10 2.80
C LYS A 176 -14.53 -9.98 1.30
N PRO A 177 -13.40 -9.92 0.59
CA PRO A 177 -13.43 -9.86 -0.86
C PRO A 177 -14.16 -11.09 -1.40
N THR A 178 -15.27 -10.84 -2.08
CA THR A 178 -16.04 -11.89 -2.78
C THR A 178 -15.43 -12.24 -4.13
N VAL A 179 -14.49 -11.42 -4.59
CA VAL A 179 -13.82 -11.55 -5.87
C VAL A 179 -12.40 -12.02 -5.64
N ARG A 180 -12.01 -13.10 -6.28
CA ARG A 180 -10.63 -13.57 -6.30
C ARG A 180 -9.83 -12.73 -7.28
N ALA A 181 -8.53 -12.57 -7.03
CA ALA A 181 -7.62 -11.93 -7.97
C ALA A 181 -7.83 -12.46 -9.39
N GLY A 182 -8.03 -11.55 -10.35
CA GLY A 182 -8.32 -11.90 -11.76
C GLY A 182 -9.80 -11.94 -12.16
N GLN A 183 -10.75 -11.69 -11.24
CA GLN A 183 -12.15 -11.49 -11.59
C GLN A 183 -12.44 -9.99 -11.57
N ALA A 184 -12.71 -9.42 -12.75
CA ALA A 184 -13.07 -8.02 -12.88
C ALA A 184 -14.37 -7.71 -12.13
N TYR A 185 -14.37 -6.59 -11.43
CA TYR A 185 -15.60 -5.95 -10.96
C TYR A 185 -16.32 -5.33 -12.18
N PHE A 186 -17.37 -5.97 -12.67
CA PHE A 186 -18.33 -5.38 -13.59
C PHE A 186 -19.73 -5.58 -13.01
#